data_3b03967156f3a3368168911a8300771d
#
_entry.id   3b03967156f3a3368168911a8300771d
#
_cell.length_a   1.000
_cell.length_b   1.000
_cell.length_c   1.000
_cell.angle_alpha   90.00
_cell.angle_beta   90.00
_cell.angle_gamma   90.00
#
_symmetry.space_group_name_H-M   'P 1'
#
loop_
_entity.id
_entity.type
_entity.pdbx_description
1 polymer ?
#
loop_
_entity_poly.entity_id
_entity_poly.type
_entity_poly.pdbx_seq_one_letter_code
_entity_poly.pdbx_strand_id
1 'polypeptide(L)'
;MGQKNEAVILIGALAITGVVVAGGGWWLWQRFQTGGENPGEMVNEPGQLPPPPELQASDAFVAPTQVPAGTKVTIDGSTSMVNINEVLKAEFQQTFPGTVVQNDAQGTDKGVVNLILGKVDLSASSRPLTSQEQAQGLAAVPVASDTIAVMVGRQNPFAGGLTSAQLRDIFTGKISNWSEVGGPNNTIQVINRPSESGTQQTFAAQVLQGQAFGQGANFQTMPRDATTPIIRALGANGISYATYGQVEGQQTAKIVPIDSLSPNQENYPLRRQLFYFYKTPPLPQVEAFLGFATSPQGQQAIANAFE
;
A
#
# COMPACT_ATOMS: atom_id res chain seq x y z
N MET A 1 1.44 -29.32 -61.78
CA MET A 1 2.61 -29.48 -60.90
C MET A 1 2.46 -28.52 -59.70
N GLY A 2 1.58 -28.79 -58.75
CA GLY A 2 1.31 -27.82 -57.69
C GLY A 2 0.68 -28.42 -56.42
N GLN A 3 0.43 -29.72 -56.32
CA GLN A 3 -0.26 -30.28 -55.16
C GLN A 3 0.60 -31.12 -54.18
N LYS A 4 1.88 -31.32 -54.45
CA LYS A 4 2.74 -32.15 -53.57
C LYS A 4 3.49 -31.37 -52.49
N ASN A 5 3.56 -30.06 -52.55
CA ASN A 5 4.33 -29.27 -51.58
C ASN A 5 3.51 -28.79 -50.38
N GLU A 6 2.17 -28.68 -50.46
CA GLU A 6 1.32 -28.22 -49.38
C GLU A 6 1.12 -29.29 -48.30
N ALA A 7 1.08 -30.57 -48.67
CA ALA A 7 0.93 -31.69 -47.72
C ALA A 7 2.15 -31.86 -46.79
N VAL A 8 3.35 -31.58 -47.28
CA VAL A 8 4.60 -31.71 -46.51
C VAL A 8 4.72 -30.57 -45.47
N ILE A 9 4.23 -29.38 -45.80
CA ILE A 9 4.26 -28.25 -44.89
C ILE A 9 3.23 -28.41 -43.74
N LEU A 10 2.05 -28.98 -44.05
CA LEU A 10 1.01 -29.26 -43.06
C LEU A 10 1.42 -30.37 -42.05
N ILE A 11 2.11 -31.41 -42.50
CA ILE A 11 2.60 -32.47 -41.61
C ILE A 11 3.75 -31.97 -40.72
N GLY A 12 4.63 -31.10 -41.22
CA GLY A 12 5.69 -30.47 -40.43
C GLY A 12 5.15 -29.56 -39.33
N ALA A 13 4.12 -28.79 -39.64
CA ALA A 13 3.49 -27.87 -38.67
C ALA A 13 2.76 -28.63 -37.56
N LEU A 14 2.08 -29.74 -37.87
CA LEU A 14 1.40 -30.57 -36.86
C LEU A 14 2.38 -31.32 -35.96
N ALA A 15 3.54 -31.76 -36.47
CA ALA A 15 4.56 -32.45 -35.67
C ALA A 15 5.23 -31.47 -34.67
N ILE A 16 5.50 -30.24 -35.06
CA ILE A 16 6.10 -29.21 -34.16
C ILE A 16 5.12 -28.78 -33.07
N THR A 17 3.83 -28.62 -33.42
CA THR A 17 2.80 -28.26 -32.44
C THR A 17 2.55 -29.38 -31.42
N GLY A 18 2.59 -30.62 -31.84
CA GLY A 18 2.44 -31.81 -30.96
C GLY A 18 3.58 -31.96 -29.95
N VAL A 19 4.82 -31.66 -30.33
CA VAL A 19 5.99 -31.75 -29.44
C VAL A 19 5.97 -30.66 -28.40
N VAL A 20 5.53 -29.40 -28.74
CA VAL A 20 5.44 -28.31 -27.80
C VAL A 20 4.33 -28.53 -26.76
N VAL A 21 3.18 -29.08 -27.17
CA VAL A 21 2.07 -29.38 -26.24
C VAL A 21 2.39 -30.56 -25.34
N ALA A 22 3.01 -31.64 -25.90
CA ALA A 22 3.38 -32.83 -25.11
C ALA A 22 4.55 -32.53 -24.14
N GLY A 23 5.57 -31.80 -24.59
CA GLY A 23 6.71 -31.41 -23.75
C GLY A 23 6.33 -30.43 -22.65
N GLY A 24 5.50 -29.43 -22.96
CA GLY A 24 4.99 -28.46 -21.98
C GLY A 24 4.06 -29.08 -20.95
N GLY A 25 3.18 -29.98 -21.36
CA GLY A 25 2.29 -30.71 -20.47
C GLY A 25 3.05 -31.67 -19.53
N TRP A 26 4.08 -32.34 -20.04
CA TRP A 26 4.91 -33.23 -19.22
C TRP A 26 5.78 -32.46 -18.22
N TRP A 27 6.32 -31.27 -18.59
CA TRP A 27 7.07 -30.41 -17.71
C TRP A 27 6.18 -29.80 -16.59
N LEU A 28 4.96 -29.42 -16.92
CA LEU A 28 3.96 -28.99 -15.93
C LEU A 28 3.55 -30.14 -15.01
N TRP A 29 3.30 -31.33 -15.55
CA TRP A 29 2.93 -32.51 -14.77
C TRP A 29 4.05 -32.96 -13.81
N GLN A 30 5.32 -32.92 -14.25
CA GLN A 30 6.47 -33.18 -13.38
C GLN A 30 6.59 -32.16 -12.23
N ARG A 31 6.25 -30.91 -12.46
CA ARG A 31 6.26 -29.86 -11.43
C ARG A 31 5.16 -30.05 -10.37
N PHE A 32 4.06 -30.68 -10.72
CA PHE A 32 3.01 -31.08 -9.78
C PHE A 32 3.30 -32.36 -9.00
N GLN A 33 4.20 -33.23 -9.47
CA GLN A 33 4.57 -34.48 -8.78
C GLN A 33 5.82 -34.34 -7.89
N THR A 34 6.68 -33.37 -8.11
CA THR A 34 7.78 -33.03 -7.20
C THR A 34 7.37 -31.95 -6.22
N GLY A 35 6.24 -32.16 -5.56
CA GLY A 35 5.85 -31.41 -4.37
C GLY A 35 6.81 -31.74 -3.24
N GLY A 36 8.01 -31.14 -3.27
CA GLY A 36 8.85 -31.01 -2.10
C GLY A 36 8.12 -30.10 -1.12
N GLU A 37 7.75 -30.62 0.02
CA GLU A 37 7.28 -29.86 1.16
C GLU A 37 8.30 -28.74 1.44
N ASN A 38 7.94 -27.49 1.13
CA ASN A 38 8.61 -26.34 1.71
C ASN A 38 8.13 -26.22 3.16
N PRO A 39 8.99 -26.44 4.15
CA PRO A 39 8.62 -26.19 5.54
C PRO A 39 8.63 -24.67 5.75
N GLY A 40 7.51 -23.99 5.48
CA GLY A 40 7.40 -22.54 5.63
C GLY A 40 6.17 -21.90 5.01
N GLU A 41 5.37 -22.59 4.23
CA GLU A 41 4.09 -22.07 3.78
C GLU A 41 3.09 -22.17 4.94
N MET A 42 2.98 -21.11 5.73
CA MET A 42 1.89 -20.97 6.70
C MET A 42 0.57 -20.98 5.93
N VAL A 43 -0.18 -22.07 6.04
CA VAL A 43 -1.54 -22.15 5.54
C VAL A 43 -2.37 -21.20 6.40
N ASN A 44 -2.65 -20.00 5.88
CA ASN A 44 -3.58 -19.08 6.53
C ASN A 44 -4.96 -19.74 6.57
N GLU A 45 -5.54 -19.88 7.76
CA GLU A 45 -6.93 -20.30 7.90
C GLU A 45 -7.84 -19.35 7.11
N PRO A 46 -8.94 -19.86 6.49
CA PRO A 46 -9.86 -19.00 5.75
C PRO A 46 -10.46 -17.94 6.67
N GLY A 47 -10.06 -16.67 6.47
CA GLY A 47 -10.53 -15.52 7.25
C GLY A 47 -9.46 -14.74 7.99
N GLN A 48 -8.25 -15.26 8.14
CA GLN A 48 -7.11 -14.53 8.70
C GLN A 48 -6.47 -13.61 7.65
N LEU A 49 -6.12 -12.39 8.07
CA LEU A 49 -5.35 -11.46 7.24
C LEU A 49 -3.89 -11.95 7.15
N PRO A 50 -3.19 -11.67 6.04
CA PRO A 50 -1.78 -12.04 5.91
C PRO A 50 -0.95 -11.38 7.01
N PRO A 51 0.16 -12.02 7.46
CA PRO A 51 1.03 -11.43 8.47
C PRO A 51 1.59 -10.08 7.98
N PRO A 52 1.84 -9.15 8.91
CA PRO A 52 2.41 -7.84 8.58
C PRO A 52 3.75 -7.99 7.88
N PRO A 53 4.04 -7.16 6.86
CA PRO A 53 5.35 -7.16 6.22
C PRO A 53 6.42 -6.65 7.19
N GLU A 54 7.53 -7.35 7.29
CA GLU A 54 8.70 -6.91 8.07
C GLU A 54 9.49 -5.85 7.28
N LEU A 55 9.99 -4.81 8.00
CA LEU A 55 10.95 -3.87 7.44
C LEU A 55 12.29 -4.60 7.24
N GLN A 56 12.65 -4.82 5.98
CA GLN A 56 14.02 -5.20 5.65
C GLN A 56 14.84 -3.92 5.50
N ALA A 57 15.88 -3.77 6.33
CA ALA A 57 16.81 -2.66 6.19
C ALA A 57 17.40 -2.67 4.77
N SER A 58 17.23 -1.58 4.04
CA SER A 58 17.74 -1.44 2.69
C SER A 58 19.16 -0.89 2.77
N ASP A 59 20.17 -1.74 2.61
CA ASP A 59 21.58 -1.32 2.41
C ASP A 59 21.81 -0.65 1.03
N ALA A 60 20.71 -0.35 0.31
CA ALA A 60 20.78 0.13 -1.07
C ALA A 60 21.39 1.53 -1.21
N PHE A 61 21.38 2.35 -0.16
CA PHE A 61 21.89 3.72 -0.18
C PHE A 61 22.81 4.00 1.01
N VAL A 62 23.96 4.57 0.71
CA VAL A 62 24.94 4.97 1.74
C VAL A 62 24.54 6.33 2.31
N ALA A 63 24.59 6.47 3.65
CA ALA A 63 24.34 7.75 4.31
C ALA A 63 25.33 8.82 3.81
N PRO A 64 24.88 9.97 3.31
CA PRO A 64 25.77 10.99 2.79
C PRO A 64 26.54 11.66 3.92
N THR A 65 27.83 11.86 3.73
CA THR A 65 28.66 12.67 4.63
C THR A 65 28.63 14.16 4.27
N GLN A 66 28.34 14.48 3.02
CA GLN A 66 28.23 15.83 2.49
C GLN A 66 27.18 15.87 1.38
N VAL A 67 26.42 16.95 1.30
CA VAL A 67 25.49 17.25 0.21
C VAL A 67 25.75 18.68 -0.26
N PRO A 68 26.00 18.92 -1.56
CA PRO A 68 26.28 20.26 -2.07
C PRO A 68 25.17 21.25 -1.79
N ALA A 69 25.52 22.46 -1.38
CA ALA A 69 24.55 23.56 -1.27
C ALA A 69 23.87 23.82 -2.63
N GLY A 70 22.58 24.14 -2.61
CA GLY A 70 21.77 24.27 -3.81
C GLY A 70 21.15 22.95 -4.31
N THR A 71 21.50 21.80 -3.70
CA THR A 71 20.84 20.52 -4.00
C THR A 71 19.34 20.64 -3.68
N LYS A 72 18.50 20.30 -4.68
CA LYS A 72 17.06 20.31 -4.57
C LYS A 72 16.51 18.89 -4.72
N VAL A 73 15.60 18.52 -3.83
CA VAL A 73 14.83 17.26 -3.88
C VAL A 73 13.34 17.60 -3.92
N THR A 74 12.63 17.01 -4.86
CA THR A 74 11.19 17.18 -5.01
C THR A 74 10.46 15.87 -4.77
N ILE A 75 9.44 15.88 -3.92
CA ILE A 75 8.67 14.71 -3.50
C ILE A 75 7.18 14.99 -3.72
N ASP A 76 6.44 14.04 -4.27
CA ASP A 76 4.97 14.03 -4.28
C ASP A 76 4.48 12.62 -3.98
N GLY A 77 3.23 12.46 -3.61
CA GLY A 77 2.62 11.14 -3.45
C GLY A 77 1.72 11.00 -2.23
N SER A 78 1.92 9.93 -1.48
CA SER A 78 1.02 9.49 -0.43
C SER A 78 0.79 10.54 0.66
N THR A 79 -0.49 10.81 0.93
CA THR A 79 -0.93 11.65 2.08
C THR A 79 -0.62 11.00 3.43
N SER A 80 -0.40 9.69 3.47
CA SER A 80 0.02 8.98 4.69
C SER A 80 1.45 9.31 5.11
N MET A 81 2.29 9.77 4.19
CA MET A 81 3.70 10.08 4.46
C MET A 81 3.97 11.57 4.73
N VAL A 82 2.94 12.40 4.85
CA VAL A 82 3.10 13.85 5.06
C VAL A 82 3.99 14.15 6.27
N ASN A 83 3.71 13.55 7.43
CA ASN A 83 4.52 13.77 8.65
C ASN A 83 5.96 13.28 8.46
N ILE A 84 6.15 12.10 7.87
CA ILE A 84 7.48 11.55 7.56
C ILE A 84 8.24 12.48 6.63
N ASN A 85 7.61 12.94 5.56
CA ASN A 85 8.23 13.86 4.60
C ASN A 85 8.65 15.18 5.27
N GLU A 86 7.83 15.75 6.15
CA GLU A 86 8.15 17.00 6.83
C GLU A 86 9.30 16.84 7.85
N VAL A 87 9.33 15.77 8.65
CA VAL A 87 10.46 15.55 9.57
C VAL A 87 11.75 15.26 8.83
N LEU A 88 11.72 14.41 7.78
CA LEU A 88 12.91 14.14 6.96
C LEU A 88 13.41 15.39 6.24
N LYS A 89 12.52 16.23 5.72
CA LYS A 89 12.86 17.52 5.13
C LYS A 89 13.57 18.43 6.14
N ALA A 90 12.99 18.58 7.33
CA ALA A 90 13.55 19.45 8.37
C ALA A 90 14.95 18.97 8.77
N GLU A 91 15.10 17.68 9.08
CA GLU A 91 16.37 17.11 9.51
C GLU A 91 17.42 17.09 8.39
N PHE A 92 17.04 16.79 7.14
CA PHE A 92 17.94 16.81 6.00
C PHE A 92 18.47 18.22 5.73
N GLN A 93 17.63 19.23 5.74
CA GLN A 93 18.04 20.64 5.55
C GLN A 93 18.85 21.19 6.72
N GLN A 94 18.60 20.71 7.93
CA GLN A 94 19.41 21.05 9.11
C GLN A 94 20.79 20.41 9.04
N THR A 95 20.88 19.14 8.64
CA THR A 95 22.12 18.38 8.53
C THR A 95 22.99 18.88 7.37
N PHE A 96 22.35 19.29 6.25
CA PHE A 96 23.01 19.77 5.03
C PHE A 96 22.53 21.18 4.66
N PRO A 97 23.08 22.22 5.28
CA PRO A 97 22.66 23.60 5.04
C PRO A 97 22.79 24.02 3.58
N GLY A 98 21.78 24.75 3.10
CA GLY A 98 21.72 25.19 1.71
C GLY A 98 21.01 24.20 0.76
N THR A 99 20.57 23.04 1.24
CA THR A 99 19.71 22.13 0.50
C THR A 99 18.25 22.55 0.59
N VAL A 100 17.42 22.12 -0.38
CA VAL A 100 15.99 22.41 -0.43
C VAL A 100 15.20 21.13 -0.70
N VAL A 101 14.29 20.75 0.19
CA VAL A 101 13.33 19.68 -0.03
C VAL A 101 11.93 20.26 -0.21
N GLN A 102 11.27 19.94 -1.32
CA GLN A 102 9.90 20.36 -1.60
C GLN A 102 8.98 19.14 -1.57
N ASN A 103 7.97 19.18 -0.70
CA ASN A 103 7.01 18.11 -0.53
C ASN A 103 5.63 18.52 -1.04
N ASP A 104 4.99 17.63 -1.78
CA ASP A 104 3.57 17.66 -2.11
C ASP A 104 2.93 16.32 -1.72
N ALA A 105 1.60 16.25 -1.63
CA ALA A 105 0.90 15.04 -1.19
C ALA A 105 -0.45 14.91 -1.91
N GLN A 106 -0.41 14.51 -3.16
CA GLN A 106 -1.58 14.41 -4.03
C GLN A 106 -2.17 13.00 -4.14
N GLY A 107 -1.63 12.03 -3.41
CA GLY A 107 -1.97 10.60 -3.47
C GLY A 107 -0.88 9.79 -4.20
N THR A 108 -0.77 8.50 -3.82
CA THR A 108 0.30 7.62 -4.33
C THR A 108 0.37 7.59 -5.84
N ASP A 109 -0.75 7.34 -6.54
CA ASP A 109 -0.73 7.19 -7.99
C ASP A 109 -0.38 8.49 -8.72
N LYS A 110 -0.79 9.64 -8.19
CA LYS A 110 -0.39 10.94 -8.75
C LYS A 110 1.10 11.19 -8.59
N GLY A 111 1.66 10.87 -7.42
CA GLY A 111 3.09 10.92 -7.17
C GLY A 111 3.87 10.04 -8.16
N VAL A 112 3.40 8.81 -8.38
CA VAL A 112 3.99 7.88 -9.35
C VAL A 112 3.96 8.47 -10.78
N VAL A 113 2.83 9.00 -11.21
CA VAL A 113 2.71 9.66 -12.52
C VAL A 113 3.68 10.85 -12.62
N ASN A 114 3.77 11.70 -11.60
CA ASN A 114 4.69 12.83 -11.58
C ASN A 114 6.16 12.40 -11.60
N LEU A 115 6.51 11.29 -10.92
CA LEU A 115 7.84 10.68 -10.97
C LEU A 115 8.17 10.16 -12.38
N ILE A 116 7.26 9.42 -13.03
CA ILE A 116 7.44 8.91 -14.40
C ILE A 116 7.64 10.05 -15.38
N LEU A 117 6.87 11.13 -15.24
CA LEU A 117 6.99 12.33 -16.07
C LEU A 117 8.23 13.20 -15.75
N GLY A 118 9.01 12.86 -14.71
CA GLY A 118 10.18 13.64 -14.30
C GLY A 118 9.83 15.00 -13.67
N LYS A 119 8.62 15.18 -13.16
CA LYS A 119 8.19 16.39 -12.46
C LYS A 119 8.66 16.42 -11.00
N VAL A 120 8.91 15.26 -10.44
CA VAL A 120 9.46 15.06 -9.09
C VAL A 120 10.59 14.05 -9.12
N ASP A 121 11.45 14.09 -8.13
CA ASP A 121 12.61 13.19 -7.97
C ASP A 121 12.21 11.88 -7.27
N LEU A 122 11.25 11.96 -6.34
CA LEU A 122 10.76 10.86 -5.53
C LEU A 122 9.23 10.81 -5.50
N SER A 123 8.66 9.62 -5.45
CA SER A 123 7.26 9.42 -5.12
C SER A 123 7.13 8.72 -3.77
N ALA A 124 6.47 9.37 -2.82
CA ALA A 124 6.07 8.76 -1.56
C ALA A 124 4.91 7.79 -1.80
N SER A 125 4.99 6.56 -1.28
CA SER A 125 3.99 5.53 -1.53
C SER A 125 3.59 4.77 -0.26
N SER A 126 2.31 4.48 -0.15
CA SER A 126 1.73 3.65 0.91
C SER A 126 1.29 2.26 0.42
N ARG A 127 1.82 1.84 -0.71
CA ARG A 127 1.74 0.49 -1.28
C ARG A 127 3.06 0.10 -1.93
N PRO A 128 3.32 -1.20 -2.16
CA PRO A 128 4.49 -1.61 -2.96
C PRO A 128 4.35 -1.19 -4.43
N LEU A 129 5.48 -1.26 -5.17
CA LEU A 129 5.51 -1.11 -6.62
C LEU A 129 4.71 -2.22 -7.30
N THR A 130 3.99 -1.85 -8.33
CA THR A 130 3.39 -2.81 -9.26
C THR A 130 4.43 -3.31 -10.27
N SER A 131 4.17 -4.49 -10.89
CA SER A 131 5.03 -5.01 -11.95
C SER A 131 5.13 -4.07 -13.16
N GLN A 132 4.06 -3.31 -13.45
CA GLN A 132 4.06 -2.33 -14.53
C GLN A 132 4.97 -1.14 -14.23
N GLU A 133 4.98 -0.65 -13.00
CA GLU A 133 5.86 0.45 -12.55
C GLU A 133 7.33 0.01 -12.54
N GLN A 134 7.61 -1.22 -12.10
CA GLN A 134 8.95 -1.81 -12.19
C GLN A 134 9.42 -1.92 -13.65
N ALA A 135 8.55 -2.35 -14.58
CA ALA A 135 8.84 -2.41 -16.00
C ALA A 135 9.11 -1.02 -16.63
N GLN A 136 8.64 0.06 -15.99
CA GLN A 136 8.93 1.45 -16.37
C GLN A 136 10.23 1.99 -15.76
N GLY A 137 11.03 1.15 -15.12
CA GLY A 137 12.32 1.52 -14.53
C GLY A 137 12.22 2.18 -13.16
N LEU A 138 11.10 1.99 -12.45
CA LEU A 138 11.00 2.43 -11.07
C LEU A 138 11.55 1.38 -10.10
N ALA A 139 12.16 1.85 -9.03
CA ALA A 139 12.57 1.05 -7.87
C ALA A 139 12.00 1.66 -6.59
N ALA A 140 12.02 0.89 -5.50
CA ALA A 140 11.44 1.27 -4.22
C ALA A 140 12.42 1.04 -3.07
N VAL A 141 12.40 1.95 -2.09
CA VAL A 141 13.06 1.79 -0.80
C VAL A 141 12.00 1.84 0.29
N PRO A 142 11.87 0.80 1.13
CA PRO A 142 11.04 0.86 2.33
C PRO A 142 11.70 1.79 3.35
N VAL A 143 10.94 2.69 3.95
CA VAL A 143 11.49 3.69 4.89
C VAL A 143 10.80 3.70 6.24
N ALA A 144 9.56 3.18 6.31
CA ALA A 144 8.80 3.08 7.56
C ALA A 144 7.79 1.93 7.50
N SER A 145 7.36 1.48 8.68
CA SER A 145 6.13 0.70 8.86
C SER A 145 5.05 1.57 9.47
N ASP A 146 3.81 1.33 9.06
CA ASP A 146 2.63 2.05 9.51
C ASP A 146 1.46 1.07 9.68
N THR A 147 0.41 1.50 10.35
CA THR A 147 -0.83 0.74 10.51
C THR A 147 -2.02 1.50 9.93
N ILE A 148 -2.97 0.76 9.34
CA ILE A 148 -4.25 1.30 8.88
C ILE A 148 -5.27 1.08 9.99
N ALA A 149 -5.67 2.16 10.66
CA ALA A 149 -6.73 2.12 11.66
C ALA A 149 -8.11 2.13 10.99
N VAL A 150 -9.00 1.26 11.44
CA VAL A 150 -10.43 1.34 11.14
C VAL A 150 -11.08 2.27 12.15
N MET A 151 -11.96 3.16 11.70
CA MET A 151 -12.55 4.19 12.54
C MET A 151 -14.02 4.41 12.25
N VAL A 152 -14.74 4.84 13.28
CA VAL A 152 -16.12 5.33 13.22
C VAL A 152 -16.21 6.74 13.77
N GLY A 153 -17.28 7.46 13.45
CA GLY A 153 -17.49 8.78 14.02
C GLY A 153 -17.63 8.76 15.54
N ARG A 154 -17.24 9.84 16.22
CA ARG A 154 -17.32 9.95 17.68
C ARG A 154 -18.74 9.68 18.23
N GLN A 155 -19.74 10.12 17.49
CA GLN A 155 -21.15 9.95 17.86
C GLN A 155 -21.73 8.58 17.46
N ASN A 156 -20.98 7.73 16.74
CA ASN A 156 -21.43 6.39 16.40
C ASN A 156 -21.62 5.58 17.69
N PRO A 157 -22.81 5.01 17.94
CA PRO A 157 -23.07 4.25 19.17
C PRO A 157 -22.42 2.87 19.17
N PHE A 158 -21.87 2.39 18.03
CA PHE A 158 -21.10 1.16 17.99
C PHE A 158 -19.86 1.28 18.87
N ALA A 159 -19.71 0.37 19.84
CA ALA A 159 -18.64 0.37 20.81
C ALA A 159 -17.83 -0.94 20.80
N GLY A 160 -18.18 -1.88 19.94
CA GLY A 160 -17.50 -3.18 19.79
C GLY A 160 -16.25 -3.12 18.92
N GLY A 161 -15.57 -4.25 18.80
CA GLY A 161 -14.59 -4.54 17.77
C GLY A 161 -15.24 -5.28 16.59
N LEU A 162 -14.51 -5.42 15.50
CA LEU A 162 -14.89 -6.20 14.33
C LEU A 162 -13.89 -7.34 14.13
N THR A 163 -14.37 -8.49 13.64
CA THR A 163 -13.47 -9.49 13.08
C THR A 163 -13.03 -9.05 11.68
N SER A 164 -11.91 -9.59 11.20
CA SER A 164 -11.43 -9.38 9.83
C SER A 164 -12.48 -9.77 8.78
N ALA A 165 -13.27 -10.83 9.05
CA ALA A 165 -14.37 -11.25 8.19
C ALA A 165 -15.52 -10.22 8.17
N GLN A 166 -15.95 -9.74 9.33
CA GLN A 166 -16.97 -8.68 9.43
C GLN A 166 -16.52 -7.38 8.74
N LEU A 167 -15.24 -6.99 8.93
CA LEU A 167 -14.67 -5.83 8.26
C LEU A 167 -14.77 -5.96 6.74
N ARG A 168 -14.36 -7.11 6.19
CA ARG A 168 -14.49 -7.42 4.75
C ARG A 168 -15.94 -7.35 4.30
N ASP A 169 -16.83 -7.98 5.02
CA ASP A 169 -18.24 -8.07 4.65
C ASP A 169 -18.95 -6.70 4.72
N ILE A 170 -18.56 -5.81 5.62
CA ILE A 170 -18.99 -4.41 5.63
C ILE A 170 -18.52 -3.69 4.36
N PHE A 171 -17.22 -3.75 4.05
CA PHE A 171 -16.65 -3.01 2.93
C PHE A 171 -16.99 -3.62 1.55
N THR A 172 -17.44 -4.87 1.49
CA THR A 172 -18.01 -5.48 0.28
C THR A 172 -19.52 -5.30 0.16
N GLY A 173 -20.19 -4.79 1.21
CA GLY A 173 -21.63 -4.54 1.23
C GLY A 173 -22.50 -5.74 1.61
N LYS A 174 -21.91 -6.85 2.06
CA LYS A 174 -22.66 -8.02 2.56
C LYS A 174 -23.28 -7.74 3.93
N ILE A 175 -22.60 -6.99 4.79
CA ILE A 175 -23.11 -6.46 6.05
C ILE A 175 -23.39 -4.97 5.83
N SER A 176 -24.63 -4.55 6.03
CA SER A 176 -25.08 -3.19 5.77
C SER A 176 -25.72 -2.50 6.97
N ASN A 177 -25.91 -3.23 8.07
CA ASN A 177 -26.52 -2.72 9.30
C ASN A 177 -25.65 -3.00 10.50
N TRP A 178 -25.48 -2.00 11.39
CA TRP A 178 -24.69 -2.15 12.60
C TRP A 178 -25.20 -3.27 13.52
N SER A 179 -26.53 -3.59 13.49
CA SER A 179 -27.09 -4.69 14.29
C SER A 179 -26.52 -6.07 13.93
N GLU A 180 -26.02 -6.26 12.72
CA GLU A 180 -25.41 -7.52 12.27
C GLU A 180 -24.04 -7.77 12.93
N VAL A 181 -23.45 -6.73 13.52
CA VAL A 181 -22.15 -6.79 14.22
C VAL A 181 -22.26 -6.39 15.70
N GLY A 182 -23.46 -6.45 16.26
CA GLY A 182 -23.71 -6.17 17.68
C GLY A 182 -23.88 -4.68 18.02
N GLY A 183 -24.07 -3.83 17.02
CA GLY A 183 -24.42 -2.43 17.18
C GLY A 183 -25.92 -2.18 17.15
N PRO A 184 -26.35 -0.90 17.11
CA PRO A 184 -27.78 -0.54 16.99
C PRO A 184 -28.31 -0.84 15.58
N ASN A 185 -29.64 -0.89 15.46
CA ASN A 185 -30.30 -1.08 14.16
C ASN A 185 -30.26 0.20 13.30
N ASN A 186 -29.09 0.46 12.72
CA ASN A 186 -28.82 1.59 11.83
C ASN A 186 -28.01 1.15 10.62
N THR A 187 -28.27 1.73 9.45
CA THR A 187 -27.50 1.48 8.22
C THR A 187 -26.07 1.94 8.39
N ILE A 188 -25.11 1.08 8.03
CA ILE A 188 -23.69 1.43 7.98
C ILE A 188 -23.43 2.33 6.78
N GLN A 189 -22.83 3.50 6.99
CA GLN A 189 -22.35 4.38 5.93
C GLN A 189 -20.84 4.15 5.71
N VAL A 190 -20.47 3.57 4.59
CA VAL A 190 -19.06 3.32 4.25
C VAL A 190 -18.51 4.55 3.54
N ILE A 191 -17.51 5.20 4.18
CA ILE A 191 -16.82 6.35 3.62
C ILE A 191 -15.47 5.84 3.07
N ASN A 192 -15.32 5.81 1.76
CA ASN A 192 -14.16 5.26 1.10
C ASN A 192 -13.24 6.36 0.56
N ARG A 193 -11.95 6.03 0.37
CA ARG A 193 -10.97 6.85 -0.30
C ARG A 193 -11.08 6.69 -1.83
N PRO A 194 -10.62 7.66 -2.63
CA PRO A 194 -10.57 7.51 -4.09
C PRO A 194 -9.54 6.43 -4.49
N SER A 195 -9.68 5.89 -5.69
CA SER A 195 -8.88 4.75 -6.18
C SER A 195 -7.38 5.05 -6.31
N GLU A 196 -7.00 6.31 -6.50
CA GLU A 196 -5.59 6.78 -6.54
C GLU A 196 -4.91 6.79 -5.16
N SER A 197 -5.66 6.51 -4.08
CA SER A 197 -5.12 6.42 -2.74
C SER A 197 -4.38 5.10 -2.53
N GLY A 198 -3.07 5.16 -2.25
CA GLY A 198 -2.30 3.97 -1.87
C GLY A 198 -2.82 3.31 -0.58
N THR A 199 -3.43 4.09 0.33
CA THR A 199 -4.11 3.55 1.52
C THR A 199 -5.35 2.74 1.13
N GLN A 200 -6.14 3.20 0.17
CA GLN A 200 -7.28 2.46 -0.36
C GLN A 200 -6.83 1.16 -1.03
N GLN A 201 -5.79 1.22 -1.85
CA GLN A 201 -5.26 0.05 -2.56
C GLN A 201 -4.70 -0.99 -1.59
N THR A 202 -3.94 -0.57 -0.58
CA THR A 202 -3.44 -1.48 0.47
C THR A 202 -4.57 -2.07 1.30
N PHE A 203 -5.56 -1.26 1.70
CA PHE A 203 -6.74 -1.75 2.41
C PHE A 203 -7.52 -2.76 1.57
N ALA A 204 -7.74 -2.50 0.29
CA ALA A 204 -8.38 -3.43 -0.63
C ALA A 204 -7.62 -4.76 -0.74
N ALA A 205 -6.30 -4.70 -0.89
CA ALA A 205 -5.47 -5.90 -0.98
C ALA A 205 -5.52 -6.75 0.30
N GLN A 206 -5.39 -6.11 1.47
CA GLN A 206 -5.34 -6.81 2.76
C GLN A 206 -6.72 -7.29 3.22
N VAL A 207 -7.76 -6.44 3.11
CA VAL A 207 -9.08 -6.70 3.68
C VAL A 207 -9.99 -7.40 2.69
N LEU A 208 -10.09 -6.91 1.44
CA LEU A 208 -11.07 -7.41 0.48
C LEU A 208 -10.61 -8.68 -0.24
N GLN A 209 -9.31 -8.97 -0.25
CA GLN A 209 -8.73 -10.21 -0.81
C GLN A 209 -9.24 -10.49 -2.24
N GLY A 210 -9.19 -9.47 -3.11
CA GLY A 210 -9.60 -9.56 -4.52
C GLY A 210 -11.09 -9.29 -4.77
N GLN A 211 -11.90 -9.10 -3.74
CA GLN A 211 -13.29 -8.65 -3.91
C GLN A 211 -13.34 -7.14 -4.15
N ALA A 212 -14.35 -6.67 -4.85
CA ALA A 212 -14.59 -5.25 -5.04
C ALA A 212 -15.22 -4.61 -3.80
N PHE A 213 -14.99 -3.30 -3.63
CA PHE A 213 -15.80 -2.51 -2.69
C PHE A 213 -17.28 -2.56 -3.05
N GLY A 214 -18.12 -2.61 -2.04
CA GLY A 214 -19.56 -2.51 -2.20
C GLY A 214 -19.99 -1.21 -2.88
N GLN A 215 -21.18 -1.21 -3.43
CA GLN A 215 -21.80 -0.07 -4.11
C GLN A 215 -23.20 0.15 -3.58
N GLY A 216 -23.72 1.35 -3.73
CA GLY A 216 -25.06 1.71 -3.29
C GLY A 216 -25.12 3.04 -2.54
N ALA A 217 -26.31 3.43 -2.09
CA ALA A 217 -26.56 4.72 -1.44
C ALA A 217 -25.81 4.89 -0.10
N ASN A 218 -25.38 3.78 0.52
CA ASN A 218 -24.63 3.77 1.76
C ASN A 218 -23.10 3.71 1.55
N PHE A 219 -22.61 3.79 0.30
CA PHE A 219 -21.20 3.88 -0.03
C PHE A 219 -20.89 5.27 -0.62
N GLN A 220 -19.98 5.97 0.01
CA GLN A 220 -19.50 7.27 -0.44
C GLN A 220 -17.99 7.22 -0.70
N THR A 221 -17.56 7.50 -1.92
CA THR A 221 -16.15 7.71 -2.23
C THR A 221 -15.82 9.20 -2.17
N MET A 222 -14.79 9.54 -1.42
CA MET A 222 -14.34 10.93 -1.29
C MET A 222 -13.63 11.41 -2.56
N PRO A 223 -13.79 12.68 -2.96
CA PRO A 223 -13.21 13.22 -4.19
C PRO A 223 -11.70 13.47 -4.11
N ARG A 224 -11.12 13.42 -2.90
CA ARG A 224 -9.69 13.63 -2.66
C ARG A 224 -9.19 12.65 -1.61
N ASP A 225 -7.93 12.22 -1.76
CA ASP A 225 -7.23 11.41 -0.78
C ASP A 225 -6.76 12.26 0.40
N ALA A 226 -7.66 12.50 1.37
CA ALA A 226 -7.38 13.30 2.55
C ALA A 226 -8.16 12.78 3.77
N THR A 227 -7.49 12.63 4.92
CA THR A 227 -8.08 12.05 6.13
C THR A 227 -9.08 12.98 6.83
N THR A 228 -8.82 14.26 6.92
CA THR A 228 -9.70 15.22 7.62
C THR A 228 -11.13 15.27 7.05
N PRO A 229 -11.36 15.36 5.72
CA PRO A 229 -12.69 15.29 5.16
C PRO A 229 -13.40 13.95 5.44
N ILE A 230 -12.66 12.83 5.44
CA ILE A 230 -13.20 11.51 5.76
C ILE A 230 -13.74 11.48 7.19
N ILE A 231 -12.94 11.94 8.17
CA ILE A 231 -13.35 12.00 9.58
C ILE A 231 -14.64 12.81 9.74
N ARG A 232 -14.74 13.95 9.05
CA ARG A 232 -15.95 14.80 9.08
C ARG A 232 -17.18 14.12 8.48
N ALA A 233 -16.98 13.25 7.49
CA ALA A 233 -18.07 12.54 6.82
C ALA A 233 -18.60 11.34 7.62
N LEU A 234 -17.90 10.86 8.65
CA LEU A 234 -18.28 9.67 9.43
C LEU A 234 -19.66 9.83 10.12
N GLY A 235 -19.97 10.98 10.67
CA GLY A 235 -21.23 11.19 11.40
C GLY A 235 -21.50 10.13 12.47
N ALA A 236 -22.79 9.79 12.66
CA ALA A 236 -23.22 8.81 13.67
C ALA A 236 -23.22 7.36 13.17
N ASN A 237 -23.16 7.12 11.86
CA ASN A 237 -23.31 5.77 11.29
C ASN A 237 -22.13 5.37 10.37
N GLY A 238 -21.16 6.27 10.20
CA GLY A 238 -20.04 6.07 9.28
C GLY A 238 -18.96 5.15 9.80
N ILE A 239 -18.34 4.41 8.87
CA ILE A 239 -17.10 3.65 9.04
C ILE A 239 -16.14 4.02 7.91
N SER A 240 -14.85 4.10 8.24
CA SER A 240 -13.77 4.33 7.28
C SER A 240 -12.44 3.81 7.83
N TYR A 241 -11.36 4.10 7.13
CA TYR A 241 -10.01 3.73 7.51
C TYR A 241 -9.00 4.84 7.16
N ALA A 242 -7.93 4.92 7.92
CA ALA A 242 -6.85 5.89 7.73
C ALA A 242 -5.53 5.40 8.35
N THR A 243 -4.42 6.06 8.04
CA THR A 243 -3.15 5.94 8.77
C THR A 243 -3.36 6.16 10.26
N TYR A 244 -2.89 5.26 11.10
CA TYR A 244 -3.09 5.31 12.55
C TYR A 244 -2.60 6.64 13.15
N GLY A 245 -1.37 7.06 12.86
CA GLY A 245 -0.82 8.32 13.36
C GLY A 245 -1.59 9.59 12.93
N GLN A 246 -2.47 9.51 11.91
CA GLN A 246 -3.35 10.63 11.53
C GLN A 246 -4.67 10.66 12.32
N VAL A 247 -5.02 9.57 12.98
CA VAL A 247 -6.31 9.41 13.69
C VAL A 247 -6.16 9.14 15.17
N GLU A 248 -4.97 8.77 15.61
CA GLU A 248 -4.63 8.71 17.02
C GLU A 248 -4.84 10.09 17.66
N GLY A 249 -5.44 10.13 18.83
CA GLY A 249 -5.74 11.38 19.51
C GLY A 249 -6.86 12.23 18.90
N GLN A 250 -7.47 11.85 17.77
CA GLN A 250 -8.59 12.60 17.18
C GLN A 250 -9.84 12.52 18.06
N GLN A 251 -10.35 13.68 18.46
CA GLN A 251 -11.53 13.76 19.32
C GLN A 251 -12.84 13.51 18.57
N THR A 252 -12.84 13.49 17.24
CA THR A 252 -14.03 13.39 16.37
C THR A 252 -14.24 12.01 15.78
N ALA A 253 -13.29 11.08 15.97
CA ALA A 253 -13.37 9.69 15.56
C ALA A 253 -13.07 8.75 16.74
N LYS A 254 -13.51 7.49 16.62
CA LYS A 254 -13.14 6.37 17.51
C LYS A 254 -12.52 5.28 16.65
N ILE A 255 -11.42 4.71 17.13
CA ILE A 255 -10.77 3.56 16.52
C ILE A 255 -11.55 2.30 16.88
N VAL A 256 -11.74 1.43 15.91
CA VAL A 256 -12.41 0.13 16.04
C VAL A 256 -11.32 -0.95 16.08
N PRO A 257 -11.22 -1.74 17.17
CA PRO A 257 -10.32 -2.89 17.22
C PRO A 257 -10.69 -3.94 16.16
N ILE A 258 -9.69 -4.56 15.56
CA ILE A 258 -9.86 -5.67 14.60
C ILE A 258 -9.28 -6.94 15.20
N ASP A 259 -10.06 -8.03 15.19
CA ASP A 259 -9.71 -9.30 15.83
C ASP A 259 -9.26 -9.12 17.31
N SER A 260 -9.94 -8.20 18.01
CA SER A 260 -9.63 -7.79 19.39
C SER A 260 -8.28 -7.05 19.57
N LEU A 261 -7.60 -6.68 18.49
CA LEU A 261 -6.34 -5.97 18.50
C LEU A 261 -6.54 -4.48 18.14
N SER A 262 -5.78 -3.62 18.80
CA SER A 262 -5.71 -2.17 18.49
C SER A 262 -4.51 -1.88 17.59
N PRO A 263 -4.54 -0.79 16.77
CA PRO A 263 -3.49 -0.48 15.79
C PRO A 263 -2.08 -0.30 16.37
N ASN A 264 -1.94 0.04 17.62
CA ASN A 264 -0.65 0.17 18.33
C ASN A 264 -0.07 -1.17 18.82
N GLN A 265 -0.79 -2.29 18.67
CA GLN A 265 -0.30 -3.61 19.09
C GLN A 265 0.52 -4.25 17.96
N GLU A 266 1.58 -4.97 18.33
CA GLU A 266 2.54 -5.55 17.38
C GLU A 266 1.89 -6.47 16.33
N ASN A 267 0.94 -7.30 16.75
CA ASN A 267 0.26 -8.27 15.88
C ASN A 267 -1.01 -7.71 15.21
N TYR A 268 -1.19 -6.38 15.16
CA TYR A 268 -2.35 -5.80 14.49
C TYR A 268 -2.34 -6.13 12.99
N PRO A 269 -3.46 -6.63 12.43
CA PRO A 269 -3.43 -7.25 11.10
C PRO A 269 -3.25 -6.27 9.93
N LEU A 270 -3.60 -4.99 10.09
CA LEU A 270 -3.53 -4.01 9.00
C LEU A 270 -2.25 -3.18 9.05
N ARG A 271 -1.11 -3.85 9.15
CA ARG A 271 0.21 -3.21 9.05
C ARG A 271 0.67 -3.16 7.59
N ARG A 272 1.46 -2.15 7.24
CA ARG A 272 2.02 -1.98 5.90
C ARG A 272 3.39 -1.33 5.96
N GLN A 273 4.14 -1.46 4.86
CA GLN A 273 5.35 -0.68 4.62
C GLN A 273 5.01 0.61 3.85
N LEU A 274 5.78 1.66 4.11
CA LEU A 274 5.78 2.92 3.38
C LEU A 274 7.10 3.05 2.62
N PHE A 275 7.03 3.57 1.41
CA PHE A 275 8.14 3.54 0.47
C PHE A 275 8.42 4.91 -0.13
N TYR A 276 9.68 5.13 -0.54
CA TYR A 276 9.98 6.07 -1.62
C TYR A 276 10.24 5.29 -2.90
N PHE A 277 9.58 5.70 -3.99
CA PHE A 277 9.86 5.22 -5.34
C PHE A 277 10.74 6.23 -6.05
N TYR A 278 11.65 5.72 -6.88
CA TYR A 278 12.60 6.51 -7.66
C TYR A 278 12.86 5.86 -9.02
N LYS A 279 13.41 6.62 -9.97
CA LYS A 279 13.86 6.10 -11.28
C LYS A 279 15.24 5.48 -11.18
N THR A 280 15.45 4.37 -11.87
CA THR A 280 16.74 3.68 -11.96
C THR A 280 17.46 4.08 -13.27
N PRO A 281 18.75 4.47 -13.24
CA PRO A 281 19.55 4.74 -12.05
C PRO A 281 19.10 5.99 -11.30
N PRO A 282 19.30 6.05 -9.96
CA PRO A 282 18.93 7.23 -9.18
C PRO A 282 19.80 8.44 -9.52
N LEU A 283 19.22 9.63 -9.40
CA LEU A 283 19.96 10.88 -9.50
C LEU A 283 20.75 11.16 -8.20
N PRO A 284 21.86 11.92 -8.23
CA PRO A 284 22.67 12.17 -7.03
C PRO A 284 21.88 12.76 -5.84
N GLN A 285 20.92 13.67 -6.09
CA GLN A 285 20.05 14.21 -5.03
C GLN A 285 19.12 13.16 -4.43
N VAL A 286 18.68 12.18 -5.24
CA VAL A 286 17.87 11.05 -4.79
C VAL A 286 18.70 10.11 -3.92
N GLU A 287 19.93 9.79 -4.35
CA GLU A 287 20.86 8.96 -3.57
C GLU A 287 21.14 9.60 -2.20
N ALA A 288 21.44 10.90 -2.19
CA ALA A 288 21.70 11.64 -0.95
C ALA A 288 20.50 11.64 -0.01
N PHE A 289 19.30 11.92 -0.51
CA PHE A 289 18.09 11.95 0.32
C PHE A 289 17.70 10.56 0.83
N LEU A 290 17.72 9.53 -0.02
CA LEU A 290 17.41 8.16 0.38
C LEU A 290 18.47 7.59 1.33
N GLY A 291 19.76 7.86 1.09
CA GLY A 291 20.83 7.49 2.04
C GLY A 291 20.67 8.15 3.40
N PHE A 292 20.23 9.40 3.44
CA PHE A 292 19.88 10.05 4.70
C PHE A 292 18.62 9.42 5.34
N ALA A 293 17.53 9.25 4.58
CA ALA A 293 16.28 8.71 5.10
C ALA A 293 16.41 7.29 5.69
N THR A 294 17.31 6.47 5.12
CA THR A 294 17.60 5.10 5.60
C THR A 294 18.72 5.06 6.66
N SER A 295 19.42 6.16 6.92
CA SER A 295 20.44 6.26 7.96
C SER A 295 19.84 6.20 9.37
N PRO A 296 20.65 5.89 10.41
CA PRO A 296 20.17 5.94 11.80
C PRO A 296 19.55 7.29 12.19
N GLN A 297 20.10 8.41 11.72
CA GLN A 297 19.54 9.74 11.97
C GLN A 297 18.19 9.94 11.30
N GLY A 298 18.05 9.57 10.03
CA GLY A 298 16.79 9.66 9.31
C GLY A 298 15.72 8.73 9.91
N GLN A 299 16.09 7.52 10.31
CA GLN A 299 15.17 6.57 10.96
C GLN A 299 14.72 7.08 12.34
N GLN A 300 15.60 7.74 13.10
CA GLN A 300 15.19 8.39 14.36
C GLN A 300 14.21 9.54 14.10
N ALA A 301 14.45 10.36 13.07
CA ALA A 301 13.51 11.42 12.68
C ALA A 301 12.14 10.84 12.29
N ILE A 302 12.13 9.75 11.53
CA ILE A 302 10.87 9.05 11.18
C ILE A 302 10.15 8.53 12.42
N ALA A 303 10.88 7.91 13.36
CA ALA A 303 10.28 7.42 14.62
C ALA A 303 9.59 8.55 15.39
N ASN A 304 10.22 9.71 15.50
CA ASN A 304 9.67 10.88 16.16
C ASN A 304 8.40 11.46 15.44
N ALA A 305 8.19 11.12 14.17
CA ALA A 305 6.98 11.54 13.45
C ALA A 305 5.72 10.76 13.86
N PHE A 306 5.89 9.65 14.58
CA PHE A 306 4.80 8.79 15.07
C PHE A 306 4.52 8.94 16.58
N GLU A 307 5.33 9.76 17.29
CA GLU A 307 5.11 10.15 18.69
C GLU A 307 4.23 11.42 18.78
#